data_f3569472392f1e2c3b9632f562a7a4ee
#
_entry.id   f3569472392f1e2c3b9632f562a7a4ee
#
_cell.length_a   1.000
_cell.length_b   1.000
_cell.length_c   1.000
_cell.angle_alpha   90.00
_cell.angle_beta   90.00
_cell.angle_gamma   90.00
#
_symmetry.space_group_name_H-M   'P 1'
#
loop_
_entity.id
_entity.type
_entity.pdbx_description
1 polymer ?
#
loop_
_entity_poly.entity_id
_entity_poly.type
_entity_poly.pdbx_seq_one_letter_code
_entity_poly.pdbx_strand_id
1 'polypeptide(L)'
;MLRKIRIILATIFFAGVTLLFLDFTGTLHAWLGWMAKVQFLPAVMAMNFAVVAVLLLLTLLFGRVYCSVICPLGVMQDIISWIHGKTKKKNRFRFSYSPAKNILRYAVLVLFILGLVLGAHSIAVIIAPYSAYGRIAGNLFAPLYQWGNNLLAWIAERADSYAFYSVDVWIKSVSTFVVAAITFAVVGFLAWKHGRTWCNTICPVGTVLGFFSRFSVFAPAIDTEKCRNCGLCGKQCKASCINTKEHSIDYSRCVACMDCIDTCKDGAIHYARRRSLGKLGMTESKLGMTESKSKATESKTAGPDKGRRAFIVSSAIAGTAVAAKAQEMKVDGGLTAIDHAEKPERQTPLVPAGSLSLKNFANHCTSCQLCVSVCPNQVLRPSTSLMTLMQPEMSYERGYCRPECTRCSDICPAGAIRPITREEKSSIQIGHAVVNLDNCVVNTDGVKCGNCSRHCPAGAIRMVRKNPDDPQSLMIPTVNEERCIGCGACENLCPARPFTAIHVEGHEVHKTI
;
A
#
# COMPACT_ATOMS: atom_id res chain seq x y z
N MET A 1 -16.29 17.70 22.57
CA MET A 1 -16.54 18.12 21.18
C MET A 1 -15.38 17.76 20.25
N LEU A 2 -14.15 18.20 20.49
CA LEU A 2 -12.97 17.97 19.63
C LEU A 2 -12.71 16.48 19.28
N ARG A 3 -12.81 15.57 20.26
CA ARG A 3 -12.66 14.13 20.04
C ARG A 3 -13.69 13.56 19.05
N LYS A 4 -14.95 13.99 19.15
CA LYS A 4 -16.02 13.55 18.23
C LYS A 4 -15.73 13.97 16.80
N ILE A 5 -15.34 15.25 16.60
CA ILE A 5 -14.96 15.79 15.28
C ILE A 5 -13.79 15.01 14.70
N ARG A 6 -12.73 14.77 15.50
CA ARG A 6 -11.58 13.98 15.08
C ARG A 6 -11.98 12.56 14.64
N ILE A 7 -12.88 11.88 15.39
CA ILE A 7 -13.33 10.53 15.04
C ILE A 7 -14.10 10.55 13.73
N ILE A 8 -15.01 11.49 13.52
CA ILE A 8 -15.78 11.60 12.27
C ILE A 8 -14.85 11.81 11.08
N LEU A 9 -13.93 12.77 11.16
CA LEU A 9 -12.96 13.02 10.10
C LEU A 9 -12.05 11.80 9.84
N ALA A 10 -11.57 11.15 10.90
CA ALA A 10 -10.76 9.94 10.76
C ALA A 10 -11.52 8.78 10.10
N THR A 11 -12.80 8.62 10.40
CA THR A 11 -13.66 7.61 9.76
C THR A 11 -13.87 7.92 8.29
N ILE A 12 -14.11 9.17 7.91
CA ILE A 12 -14.27 9.60 6.52
C ILE A 12 -12.98 9.33 5.72
N PHE A 13 -11.82 9.77 6.24
CA PHE A 13 -10.54 9.52 5.57
C PHE A 13 -10.20 8.04 5.47
N PHE A 14 -10.41 7.29 6.55
CA PHE A 14 -10.13 5.86 6.56
C PHE A 14 -11.03 5.09 5.59
N ALA A 15 -12.34 5.35 5.62
CA ALA A 15 -13.29 4.73 4.71
C ALA A 15 -12.98 5.12 3.25
N GLY A 16 -12.75 6.40 2.96
CA GLY A 16 -12.43 6.87 1.61
C GLY A 16 -11.16 6.24 1.04
N VAL A 17 -10.07 6.22 1.82
CA VAL A 17 -8.82 5.56 1.37
C VAL A 17 -9.00 4.05 1.24
N THR A 18 -9.75 3.40 2.14
CA THR A 18 -10.01 1.96 2.04
C THR A 18 -10.80 1.65 0.77
N LEU A 19 -11.86 2.40 0.50
CA LEU A 19 -12.69 2.23 -0.69
C LEU A 19 -11.88 2.39 -1.99
N LEU A 20 -10.89 3.29 -2.03
CA LEU A 20 -9.98 3.40 -3.19
C LEU A 20 -9.23 2.09 -3.50
N PHE A 21 -8.85 1.31 -2.49
CA PHE A 21 -8.19 0.02 -2.69
C PHE A 21 -9.16 -1.14 -2.96
N LEU A 22 -10.41 -1.01 -2.55
CA LEU A 22 -11.45 -2.02 -2.74
C LEU A 22 -12.22 -1.85 -4.05
N ASP A 23 -12.22 -0.65 -4.62
CA ASP A 23 -12.95 -0.31 -5.84
C ASP A 23 -12.32 -0.96 -7.08
N PHE A 24 -12.89 -2.08 -7.52
CA PHE A 24 -12.52 -2.75 -8.75
C PHE A 24 -13.25 -2.18 -9.98
N THR A 25 -14.28 -1.36 -9.79
CA THR A 25 -15.02 -0.70 -10.88
C THR A 25 -14.32 0.55 -11.40
N GLY A 26 -13.53 1.20 -10.54
CA GLY A 26 -12.81 2.44 -10.85
C GLY A 26 -13.66 3.70 -10.82
N THR A 27 -14.91 3.61 -10.34
CA THR A 27 -15.83 4.75 -10.27
C THR A 27 -15.50 5.72 -9.15
N LEU A 28 -15.07 5.21 -8.00
CA LEU A 28 -14.72 6.02 -6.83
C LEU A 28 -13.39 6.75 -6.96
N HIS A 29 -12.52 6.31 -7.85
CA HIS A 29 -11.19 6.90 -8.02
C HIS A 29 -11.23 8.35 -8.49
N ALA A 30 -12.19 8.71 -9.35
CA ALA A 30 -12.38 10.09 -9.80
C ALA A 30 -12.73 11.04 -8.64
N TRP A 31 -13.51 10.58 -7.68
CA TRP A 31 -14.01 11.40 -6.56
C TRP A 31 -13.07 11.40 -5.35
N LEU A 32 -12.48 10.26 -5.02
CA LEU A 32 -11.71 10.06 -3.80
C LEU A 32 -10.19 10.03 -4.01
N GLY A 33 -9.70 10.04 -5.27
CA GLY A 33 -8.28 9.89 -5.61
C GLY A 33 -7.38 10.95 -4.96
N TRP A 34 -7.91 12.16 -4.69
CA TRP A 34 -7.19 13.21 -3.98
C TRP A 34 -6.76 12.81 -2.57
N MET A 35 -7.51 11.91 -1.88
CA MET A 35 -7.17 11.41 -0.55
C MET A 35 -5.87 10.61 -0.53
N ALA A 36 -5.53 9.94 -1.64
CA ALA A 36 -4.23 9.28 -1.82
C ALA A 36 -3.11 10.30 -2.02
N LYS A 37 -3.36 11.37 -2.78
CA LYS A 37 -2.37 12.42 -3.10
C LYS A 37 -2.02 13.31 -1.88
N VAL A 38 -2.87 13.38 -0.87
CA VAL A 38 -2.63 14.11 0.40
C VAL A 38 -1.79 13.31 1.40
N GLN A 39 -1.40 12.07 1.08
CA GLN A 39 -0.56 11.28 1.98
C GLN A 39 0.89 11.79 2.01
N PHE A 40 1.49 11.91 3.22
CA PHE A 40 2.76 12.63 3.43
C PHE A 40 3.91 12.10 2.56
N LEU A 41 4.23 10.79 2.62
CA LEU A 41 5.34 10.24 1.85
C LEU A 41 5.11 10.28 0.33
N PRO A 42 3.96 9.87 -0.21
CA PRO A 42 3.65 10.07 -1.61
C PRO A 42 3.77 11.53 -2.08
N ALA A 43 3.31 12.50 -1.29
CA ALA A 43 3.43 13.92 -1.61
C ALA A 43 4.89 14.38 -1.66
N VAL A 44 5.74 13.87 -0.76
CA VAL A 44 7.20 14.15 -0.78
C VAL A 44 7.83 13.56 -2.04
N MET A 45 7.50 12.31 -2.40
CA MET A 45 8.05 11.65 -3.60
C MET A 45 7.57 12.33 -4.90
N ALA A 46 6.31 12.82 -4.91
CA ALA A 46 5.76 13.59 -6.02
C ALA A 46 6.29 15.03 -6.10
N MET A 47 7.18 15.44 -5.17
CA MET A 47 7.67 16.83 -5.02
C MET A 47 6.53 17.86 -4.91
N ASN A 48 5.40 17.45 -4.33
CA ASN A 48 4.26 18.34 -4.12
C ASN A 48 4.47 19.19 -2.86
N PHE A 49 5.27 20.25 -3.01
CA PHE A 49 5.65 21.14 -1.91
C PHE A 49 4.45 21.79 -1.23
N ALA A 50 3.37 22.07 -1.97
CA ALA A 50 2.16 22.68 -1.39
C ALA A 50 1.50 21.75 -0.37
N VAL A 51 1.28 20.49 -0.72
CA VAL A 51 0.69 19.49 0.20
C VAL A 51 1.61 19.24 1.39
N VAL A 52 2.91 19.10 1.16
CA VAL A 52 3.89 18.89 2.24
C VAL A 52 3.90 20.09 3.20
N ALA A 53 3.91 21.32 2.67
CA ALA A 53 3.86 22.54 3.48
C ALA A 53 2.58 22.63 4.32
N VAL A 54 1.42 22.34 3.73
CA VAL A 54 0.13 22.31 4.45
C VAL A 54 0.15 21.26 5.57
N LEU A 55 0.66 20.06 5.33
CA LEU A 55 0.74 19.01 6.35
C LEU A 55 1.72 19.35 7.47
N LEU A 56 2.85 20.00 7.16
CA LEU A 56 3.78 20.50 8.16
C LEU A 56 3.18 21.66 8.96
N LEU A 57 2.49 22.59 8.30
CA LEU A 57 1.77 23.68 8.95
C LEU A 57 0.68 23.17 9.91
N LEU A 58 -0.12 22.20 9.46
CA LEU A 58 -1.10 21.52 10.31
C LEU A 58 -0.43 20.88 11.54
N THR A 59 0.75 20.29 11.35
CA THR A 59 1.50 19.67 12.45
C THR A 59 2.06 20.73 13.41
N LEU A 60 2.55 21.86 12.91
CA LEU A 60 3.01 22.98 13.72
C LEU A 60 1.86 23.68 14.45
N LEU A 61 0.68 23.75 13.86
CA LEU A 61 -0.49 24.35 14.51
C LEU A 61 -1.11 23.42 15.55
N PHE A 62 -1.43 22.19 15.17
CA PHE A 62 -2.29 21.27 15.92
C PHE A 62 -1.60 19.98 16.39
N GLY A 63 -0.29 19.87 16.26
CA GLY A 63 0.43 18.64 16.55
C GLY A 63 0.17 17.56 15.49
N ARG A 64 0.43 16.30 15.80
CA ARG A 64 0.40 15.16 14.85
C ARG A 64 -1.03 14.72 14.46
N VAL A 65 -1.90 15.66 14.11
CA VAL A 65 -3.29 15.38 13.66
C VAL A 65 -3.29 14.51 12.40
N TYR A 66 -2.31 14.66 11.50
CA TYR A 66 -2.14 13.77 10.35
C TYR A 66 -2.17 12.29 10.74
N CYS A 67 -1.43 11.90 11.79
CA CYS A 67 -1.37 10.50 12.22
C CYS A 67 -2.66 9.97 12.84
N SER A 68 -3.56 10.84 13.31
CA SER A 68 -4.81 10.43 13.96
C SER A 68 -6.06 10.60 13.07
N VAL A 69 -5.94 11.31 11.93
CA VAL A 69 -7.07 11.61 11.05
C VAL A 69 -6.79 11.14 9.62
N ILE A 70 -5.66 11.55 9.02
CA ILE A 70 -5.40 11.37 7.59
C ILE A 70 -4.73 10.03 7.29
N CYS A 71 -3.78 9.59 8.15
CA CYS A 71 -3.01 8.37 7.93
C CYS A 71 -3.87 7.10 8.18
N PRO A 72 -4.16 6.27 7.15
CA PRO A 72 -5.04 5.12 7.30
C PRO A 72 -4.44 4.03 8.21
N LEU A 73 -3.12 3.79 8.15
CA LEU A 73 -2.47 2.84 9.05
C LEU A 73 -2.59 3.28 10.51
N GLY A 74 -2.53 4.60 10.73
CA GLY A 74 -2.73 5.17 12.06
C GLY A 74 -4.16 4.95 12.56
N VAL A 75 -5.16 5.25 11.76
CA VAL A 75 -6.57 5.04 12.13
C VAL A 75 -6.88 3.57 12.35
N MET A 76 -6.33 2.66 11.52
CA MET A 76 -6.46 1.20 11.72
C MET A 76 -5.94 0.76 13.09
N GLN A 77 -4.78 1.28 13.55
CA GLN A 77 -4.28 0.99 14.90
C GLN A 77 -5.23 1.49 15.99
N ASP A 78 -5.89 2.65 15.80
CA ASP A 78 -6.90 3.14 16.74
C ASP A 78 -8.12 2.21 16.82
N ILE A 79 -8.59 1.71 15.67
CA ILE A 79 -9.72 0.77 15.60
C ILE A 79 -9.36 -0.53 16.33
N ILE A 80 -8.21 -1.13 16.04
CA ILE A 80 -7.75 -2.37 16.69
C ILE A 80 -7.63 -2.16 18.21
N SER A 81 -7.04 -1.05 18.62
CA SER A 81 -6.88 -0.70 20.03
C SER A 81 -8.22 -0.47 20.73
N TRP A 82 -9.21 0.11 20.05
CA TRP A 82 -10.56 0.31 20.55
C TRP A 82 -11.33 -1.01 20.69
N ILE A 83 -11.23 -1.92 19.72
CA ILE A 83 -11.83 -3.26 19.78
C ILE A 83 -11.31 -4.00 21.00
N HIS A 84 -9.98 -4.02 21.23
CA HIS A 84 -9.41 -4.64 22.42
C HIS A 84 -9.90 -4.01 23.72
N GLY A 85 -10.08 -2.68 23.75
CA GLY A 85 -10.64 -1.99 24.91
C GLY A 85 -12.09 -2.39 25.24
N LYS A 86 -12.86 -2.84 24.23
CA LYS A 86 -14.24 -3.31 24.40
C LYS A 86 -14.36 -4.78 24.78
N THR A 87 -13.41 -5.64 24.41
CA THR A 87 -13.49 -7.07 24.66
C THR A 87 -13.52 -7.44 26.14
N LYS A 88 -12.92 -6.61 27.01
CA LYS A 88 -12.99 -6.78 28.47
C LYS A 88 -13.10 -5.42 29.14
N LYS A 89 -14.06 -5.19 30.03
CA LYS A 89 -14.23 -3.94 30.79
C LYS A 89 -12.94 -3.53 31.55
N LYS A 90 -12.16 -4.50 32.04
CA LYS A 90 -10.88 -4.31 32.75
C LYS A 90 -9.75 -3.76 31.85
N ASN A 91 -9.85 -3.89 30.53
CA ASN A 91 -8.82 -3.46 29.56
C ASN A 91 -8.97 -2.03 29.08
N ARG A 92 -9.99 -1.30 29.53
CA ARG A 92 -10.25 0.09 29.08
C ARG A 92 -9.10 1.05 29.44
N PHE A 93 -8.44 0.84 30.60
CA PHE A 93 -7.35 1.66 31.12
C PHE A 93 -6.08 0.81 31.27
N ARG A 94 -5.42 0.53 30.15
CA ARG A 94 -4.34 -0.47 30.09
C ARG A 94 -2.96 0.07 29.76
N PHE A 95 -2.87 1.32 29.33
CA PHE A 95 -1.60 1.91 28.94
C PHE A 95 -0.85 2.47 30.13
N SER A 96 0.46 2.59 30.00
CA SER A 96 1.33 3.24 30.95
C SER A 96 2.31 4.15 30.22
N TYR A 97 2.83 5.15 30.90
CA TYR A 97 3.90 5.96 30.39
C TYR A 97 5.13 5.09 30.12
N SER A 98 5.79 5.32 29.01
CA SER A 98 7.10 4.76 28.69
C SER A 98 8.00 5.86 28.13
N PRO A 99 9.31 5.87 28.44
CA PRO A 99 10.24 6.85 27.90
C PRO A 99 10.35 6.69 26.37
N ALA A 100 10.68 7.78 25.67
CA ALA A 100 10.86 7.75 24.25
C ALA A 100 12.12 6.95 23.85
N LYS A 101 11.97 5.97 22.95
CA LYS A 101 13.09 5.21 22.37
C LYS A 101 13.74 6.01 21.25
N ASN A 102 14.37 7.14 21.58
CA ASN A 102 14.88 8.10 20.59
C ASN A 102 15.94 7.48 19.68
N ILE A 103 16.85 6.67 20.21
CA ILE A 103 17.91 6.01 19.42
C ILE A 103 17.26 5.16 18.30
N LEU A 104 16.28 4.31 18.65
CA LEU A 104 15.61 3.46 17.67
C LEU A 104 14.84 4.29 16.62
N ARG A 105 14.14 5.35 17.04
CA ARG A 105 13.38 6.23 16.13
C ARG A 105 14.25 6.88 15.08
N TYR A 106 15.35 7.48 15.52
CA TYR A 106 16.25 8.20 14.62
C TYR A 106 17.12 7.25 13.80
N ALA A 107 17.54 6.11 14.36
CA ALA A 107 18.24 5.07 13.60
C ALA A 107 17.38 4.53 12.43
N VAL A 108 16.11 4.20 12.69
CA VAL A 108 15.19 3.77 11.63
C VAL A 108 14.96 4.88 10.61
N LEU A 109 14.84 6.14 11.03
CA LEU A 109 14.71 7.27 10.09
C LEU A 109 15.94 7.44 9.22
N VAL A 110 17.14 7.35 9.79
CA VAL A 110 18.40 7.45 9.04
C VAL A 110 18.52 6.30 8.05
N LEU A 111 18.26 5.06 8.48
CA LEU A 111 18.26 3.89 7.58
C LEU A 111 17.23 4.03 6.46
N PHE A 112 16.05 4.57 6.76
CA PHE A 112 15.02 4.86 5.76
C PHE A 112 15.50 5.87 4.71
N ILE A 113 16.10 6.99 5.16
CA ILE A 113 16.63 8.03 4.26
C ILE A 113 17.81 7.48 3.45
N LEU A 114 18.73 6.75 4.08
CA LEU A 114 19.83 6.08 3.36
C LEU A 114 19.31 5.11 2.31
N GLY A 115 18.30 4.31 2.62
CA GLY A 115 17.67 3.41 1.66
C GLY A 115 17.08 4.15 0.45
N LEU A 116 16.48 5.33 0.67
CA LEU A 116 15.99 6.17 -0.42
C LEU A 116 17.14 6.77 -1.25
N VAL A 117 18.20 7.25 -0.63
CA VAL A 117 19.34 7.88 -1.32
C VAL A 117 20.18 6.86 -2.09
N LEU A 118 20.38 5.67 -1.53
CA LEU A 118 21.15 4.58 -2.15
C LEU A 118 20.37 3.80 -3.22
N GLY A 119 19.13 4.17 -3.51
CA GLY A 119 18.31 3.51 -4.54
C GLY A 119 17.59 2.22 -4.06
N ALA A 120 17.71 1.84 -2.78
CA ALA A 120 17.00 0.71 -2.20
C ALA A 120 15.55 1.09 -1.81
N HIS A 121 14.84 1.81 -2.71
CA HIS A 121 13.51 2.36 -2.46
C HIS A 121 12.50 1.28 -2.07
N SER A 122 12.51 0.13 -2.73
CA SER A 122 11.57 -0.97 -2.49
C SER A 122 11.64 -1.48 -1.04
N ILE A 123 12.85 -1.60 -0.48
CA ILE A 123 13.06 -2.04 0.91
C ILE A 123 12.67 -0.94 1.89
N ALA A 124 13.09 0.30 1.61
CA ALA A 124 12.79 1.45 2.47
C ALA A 124 11.27 1.64 2.64
N VAL A 125 10.49 1.58 1.56
CA VAL A 125 9.05 1.82 1.62
C VAL A 125 8.23 0.69 2.27
N ILE A 126 8.85 -0.44 2.65
CA ILE A 126 8.15 -1.50 3.41
C ILE A 126 7.55 -0.95 4.70
N ILE A 127 8.28 -0.08 5.41
CA ILE A 127 7.85 0.51 6.69
C ILE A 127 7.03 1.79 6.53
N ALA A 128 6.88 2.30 5.31
CA ALA A 128 6.11 3.50 5.02
C ALA A 128 4.62 3.29 5.33
N PRO A 129 3.96 4.18 6.09
CA PRO A 129 2.64 3.90 6.64
C PRO A 129 1.55 3.76 5.58
N TYR A 130 1.56 4.62 4.54
CA TYR A 130 0.58 4.55 3.46
C TYR A 130 0.78 3.32 2.58
N SER A 131 2.02 3.00 2.24
CA SER A 131 2.37 1.83 1.43
C SER A 131 2.06 0.52 2.16
N ALA A 132 2.39 0.45 3.45
CA ALA A 132 2.03 -0.68 4.30
C ALA A 132 0.51 -0.89 4.36
N TYR A 133 -0.26 0.20 4.52
CA TYR A 133 -1.72 0.11 4.51
C TYR A 133 -2.27 -0.30 3.15
N GLY A 134 -1.75 0.26 2.05
CA GLY A 134 -2.19 -0.08 0.69
C GLY A 134 -1.98 -1.57 0.38
N ARG A 135 -0.84 -2.15 0.77
CA ARG A 135 -0.59 -3.59 0.65
C ARG A 135 -1.57 -4.43 1.49
N ILE A 136 -1.86 -4.01 2.72
CA ILE A 136 -2.86 -4.67 3.57
C ILE A 136 -4.24 -4.60 2.92
N ALA A 137 -4.68 -3.42 2.50
CA ALA A 137 -5.99 -3.22 1.89
C ALA A 137 -6.14 -3.99 0.57
N GLY A 138 -5.16 -3.90 -0.33
CA GLY A 138 -5.20 -4.55 -1.64
C GLY A 138 -5.05 -6.07 -1.62
N ASN A 139 -4.31 -6.64 -0.64
CA ASN A 139 -4.04 -8.07 -0.60
C ASN A 139 -4.84 -8.84 0.45
N LEU A 140 -5.34 -8.18 1.51
CA LEU A 140 -6.14 -8.84 2.55
C LEU A 140 -7.61 -8.41 2.51
N PHE A 141 -7.90 -7.10 2.39
CA PHE A 141 -9.28 -6.62 2.45
C PHE A 141 -9.99 -6.71 1.11
N ALA A 142 -9.29 -6.43 -0.01
CA ALA A 142 -9.89 -6.48 -1.34
C ALA A 142 -10.38 -7.89 -1.72
N PRO A 143 -9.64 -9.00 -1.51
CA PRO A 143 -10.17 -10.34 -1.75
C PRO A 143 -11.40 -10.67 -0.91
N LEU A 144 -11.42 -10.26 0.37
CA LEU A 144 -12.59 -10.47 1.24
C LEU A 144 -13.81 -9.69 0.74
N TYR A 145 -13.61 -8.46 0.29
CA TYR A 145 -14.66 -7.64 -0.30
C TYR A 145 -15.19 -8.26 -1.60
N GLN A 146 -14.30 -8.74 -2.48
CA GLN A 146 -14.65 -9.38 -3.73
C GLN A 146 -15.41 -10.70 -3.51
N TRP A 147 -15.03 -11.52 -2.52
CA TRP A 147 -15.79 -12.71 -2.12
C TRP A 147 -17.19 -12.35 -1.60
N GLY A 148 -17.29 -11.27 -0.81
CA GLY A 148 -18.59 -10.73 -0.39
C GLY A 148 -19.45 -10.28 -1.56
N ASN A 149 -18.87 -9.61 -2.56
CA ASN A 149 -19.54 -9.23 -3.80
C ASN A 149 -19.99 -10.47 -4.59
N ASN A 150 -19.15 -11.50 -4.71
CA ASN A 150 -19.49 -12.72 -5.42
C ASN A 150 -20.62 -13.50 -4.73
N LEU A 151 -20.68 -13.47 -3.41
CA LEU A 151 -21.82 -14.02 -2.67
C LEU A 151 -23.11 -13.24 -2.96
N LEU A 152 -23.05 -11.92 -3.02
CA LEU A 152 -24.19 -11.08 -3.40
C LEU A 152 -24.60 -11.31 -4.85
N ALA A 153 -23.65 -11.47 -5.78
CA ALA A 153 -23.91 -11.81 -7.17
C ALA A 153 -24.65 -13.15 -7.29
N TRP A 154 -24.20 -14.18 -6.57
CA TRP A 154 -24.84 -15.49 -6.54
C TRP A 154 -26.28 -15.46 -5.97
N ILE A 155 -26.54 -14.63 -4.94
CA ILE A 155 -27.88 -14.43 -4.39
C ILE A 155 -28.76 -13.66 -5.40
N ALA A 156 -28.22 -12.62 -6.03
CA ALA A 156 -28.94 -11.79 -7.00
C ALA A 156 -29.33 -12.59 -8.24
N GLU A 157 -28.45 -13.44 -8.76
CA GLU A 157 -28.74 -14.36 -9.89
C GLU A 157 -29.92 -15.27 -9.61
N ARG A 158 -30.07 -15.79 -8.38
CA ARG A 158 -31.20 -16.60 -7.96
C ARG A 158 -32.52 -15.83 -7.84
N ALA A 159 -32.42 -14.50 -7.71
CA ALA A 159 -33.57 -13.59 -7.68
C ALA A 159 -33.81 -12.91 -9.05
N ASP A 160 -33.26 -13.48 -10.15
CA ASP A 160 -33.32 -12.95 -11.52
C ASP A 160 -32.85 -11.47 -11.62
N SER A 161 -31.91 -11.06 -10.75
CA SER A 161 -31.35 -9.71 -10.73
C SER A 161 -29.87 -9.74 -11.09
N TYR A 162 -29.47 -8.90 -12.06
CA TYR A 162 -28.08 -8.75 -12.50
C TYR A 162 -27.42 -7.47 -11.94
N ALA A 163 -27.88 -7.00 -10.77
CA ALA A 163 -27.33 -5.81 -10.11
C ALA A 163 -25.89 -6.01 -9.63
N PHE A 164 -25.48 -7.26 -9.38
CA PHE A 164 -24.12 -7.65 -9.01
C PHE A 164 -23.58 -8.66 -10.01
N TYR A 165 -22.29 -8.56 -10.32
CA TYR A 165 -21.60 -9.51 -11.20
C TYR A 165 -20.42 -10.16 -10.46
N SER A 166 -20.11 -11.39 -10.83
CA SER A 166 -19.00 -12.14 -10.25
C SER A 166 -17.65 -11.58 -10.73
N VAL A 167 -16.69 -11.52 -9.84
CA VAL A 167 -15.32 -11.03 -10.10
C VAL A 167 -14.32 -12.13 -9.76
N ASP A 168 -13.35 -12.37 -10.62
CA ASP A 168 -12.26 -13.31 -10.35
C ASP A 168 -11.39 -12.83 -9.19
N VAL A 169 -11.34 -13.64 -8.12
CA VAL A 169 -10.51 -13.36 -6.95
C VAL A 169 -9.25 -14.21 -7.01
N TRP A 170 -8.09 -13.57 -7.13
CA TRP A 170 -6.81 -14.26 -7.21
C TRP A 170 -5.69 -13.51 -6.47
N ILE A 171 -4.64 -14.25 -6.09
CA ILE A 171 -3.48 -13.67 -5.41
C ILE A 171 -2.51 -13.12 -6.46
N LYS A 172 -2.40 -11.80 -6.55
CA LYS A 172 -1.57 -11.09 -7.54
C LYS A 172 -0.06 -11.36 -7.39
N SER A 173 0.41 -11.59 -6.16
CA SER A 173 1.79 -11.96 -5.83
C SER A 173 1.83 -12.57 -4.42
N VAL A 174 2.32 -13.79 -4.31
CA VAL A 174 2.44 -14.52 -3.03
C VAL A 174 3.38 -13.80 -2.07
N SER A 175 4.52 -13.30 -2.55
CA SER A 175 5.48 -12.56 -1.74
C SER A 175 4.87 -11.31 -1.13
N THR A 176 4.11 -10.54 -1.91
CA THR A 176 3.42 -9.34 -1.41
C THR A 176 2.31 -9.68 -0.42
N PHE A 177 1.56 -10.76 -0.67
CA PHE A 177 0.54 -11.24 0.27
C PHE A 177 1.15 -11.60 1.63
N VAL A 178 2.26 -12.34 1.63
CA VAL A 178 2.98 -12.71 2.87
C VAL A 178 3.47 -11.47 3.61
N VAL A 179 4.10 -10.52 2.92
CA VAL A 179 4.57 -9.26 3.53
C VAL A 179 3.40 -8.45 4.09
N ALA A 180 2.28 -8.37 3.39
CA ALA A 180 1.06 -7.68 3.85
C ALA A 180 0.50 -8.35 5.12
N ALA A 181 0.42 -9.69 5.14
CA ALA A 181 -0.06 -10.46 6.27
C ALA A 181 0.84 -10.31 7.50
N ILE A 182 2.16 -10.40 7.33
CA ILE A 182 3.14 -10.19 8.41
C ILE A 182 3.03 -8.75 8.93
N THR A 183 2.96 -7.75 8.05
CA THR A 183 2.83 -6.34 8.43
C THR A 183 1.53 -6.12 9.22
N PHE A 184 0.40 -6.68 8.75
CA PHE A 184 -0.88 -6.58 9.45
C PHE A 184 -0.82 -7.26 10.83
N ALA A 185 -0.23 -8.45 10.93
CA ALA A 185 -0.07 -9.18 12.18
C ALA A 185 0.80 -8.40 13.19
N VAL A 186 1.95 -7.87 12.75
CA VAL A 186 2.88 -7.11 13.62
C VAL A 186 2.24 -5.80 14.08
N VAL A 187 1.71 -5.00 13.14
CA VAL A 187 1.05 -3.72 13.47
C VAL A 187 -0.18 -3.96 14.34
N GLY A 188 -0.97 -4.99 14.02
CA GLY A 188 -2.15 -5.40 14.78
C GLY A 188 -1.82 -5.82 16.21
N PHE A 189 -0.80 -6.65 16.39
CA PHE A 189 -0.33 -7.07 17.71
C PHE A 189 0.17 -5.90 18.56
N LEU A 190 0.97 -5.00 17.95
CA LEU A 190 1.44 -3.81 18.64
C LEU A 190 0.27 -2.87 19.00
N ALA A 191 -0.69 -2.69 18.11
CA ALA A 191 -1.87 -1.88 18.38
C ALA A 191 -2.76 -2.50 19.46
N TRP A 192 -2.89 -3.82 19.46
CA TRP A 192 -3.66 -4.57 20.44
C TRP A 192 -3.08 -4.43 21.85
N LYS A 193 -1.75 -4.59 22.03
CA LYS A 193 -1.10 -4.54 23.34
C LYS A 193 -0.62 -3.14 23.74
N HIS A 194 -0.01 -2.41 22.82
CA HIS A 194 0.78 -1.21 23.10
C HIS A 194 0.28 0.06 22.39
N GLY A 195 -0.89 -0.01 21.73
CA GLY A 195 -1.49 1.14 21.07
C GLY A 195 -0.67 1.66 19.87
N ARG A 196 -0.15 2.88 19.95
CA ARG A 196 0.53 3.58 18.86
C ARG A 196 2.06 3.37 18.82
N THR A 197 2.57 2.27 19.36
CA THR A 197 4.02 2.02 19.42
C THR A 197 4.67 2.00 18.04
N TRP A 198 4.05 1.37 17.04
CA TRP A 198 4.56 1.41 15.66
C TRP A 198 4.79 2.84 15.16
N CYS A 199 3.79 3.72 15.30
CA CYS A 199 3.88 5.12 14.86
C CYS A 199 4.92 5.94 15.62
N ASN A 200 5.26 5.54 16.85
CA ASN A 200 6.17 6.27 17.74
C ASN A 200 7.60 5.74 17.76
N THR A 201 7.87 4.55 17.17
CA THR A 201 9.20 3.92 17.21
C THR A 201 9.74 3.57 15.84
N ILE A 202 8.91 3.07 14.92
CA ILE A 202 9.34 2.50 13.63
C ILE A 202 8.97 3.41 12.46
N CYS A 203 7.79 4.07 12.51
CA CYS A 203 7.28 4.83 11.39
C CYS A 203 8.14 6.08 11.08
N PRO A 204 8.75 6.18 9.87
CA PRO A 204 9.59 7.33 9.51
C PRO A 204 8.78 8.63 9.45
N VAL A 205 7.60 8.62 8.85
CA VAL A 205 6.68 9.77 8.82
C VAL A 205 6.29 10.21 10.24
N GLY A 206 6.03 9.24 11.13
CA GLY A 206 5.75 9.52 12.53
C GLY A 206 6.92 10.18 13.27
N THR A 207 8.15 9.86 12.91
CA THR A 207 9.35 10.47 13.50
C THR A 207 9.54 11.89 13.00
N VAL A 208 9.43 12.13 11.68
CA VAL A 208 9.54 13.49 11.09
C VAL A 208 8.46 14.41 11.66
N LEU A 209 7.19 14.03 11.58
CA LEU A 209 6.10 14.85 12.12
C LEU A 209 6.19 15.01 13.64
N GLY A 210 6.75 14.01 14.35
CA GLY A 210 7.04 14.09 15.77
C GLY A 210 8.07 15.16 16.14
N PHE A 211 9.05 15.38 15.29
CA PHE A 211 10.02 16.46 15.48
C PHE A 211 9.33 17.82 15.41
N PHE A 212 8.54 18.07 14.35
CA PHE A 212 7.80 19.33 14.20
C PHE A 212 6.73 19.54 15.29
N SER A 213 6.08 18.48 15.72
CA SER A 213 5.03 18.53 16.75
C SER A 213 5.54 19.00 18.13
N ARG A 214 6.85 18.95 18.38
CA ARG A 214 7.44 19.55 19.59
C ARG A 214 7.23 21.05 19.65
N PHE A 215 7.09 21.71 18.52
CA PHE A 215 6.91 23.15 18.37
C PHE A 215 5.45 23.55 18.12
N SER A 216 4.50 22.62 18.29
CA SER A 216 3.08 22.88 18.00
C SER A 216 2.53 24.03 18.87
N VAL A 217 1.76 24.90 18.19
CA VAL A 217 1.14 26.09 18.83
C VAL A 217 0.03 25.68 19.77
N PHE A 218 -0.83 24.73 19.32
CA PHE A 218 -1.91 24.17 20.11
C PHE A 218 -1.57 22.73 20.50
N ALA A 219 -1.76 22.40 21.78
CA ALA A 219 -1.48 21.07 22.31
C ALA A 219 -2.36 20.77 23.54
N PRO A 220 -2.57 19.47 23.87
CA PRO A 220 -3.17 19.11 25.16
C PRO A 220 -2.27 19.56 26.30
N ALA A 221 -2.81 20.24 27.30
CA ALA A 221 -2.10 20.73 28.47
C ALA A 221 -2.74 20.21 29.74
N ILE A 222 -1.94 20.00 30.77
CA ILE A 222 -2.40 19.57 32.10
C ILE A 222 -2.33 20.79 33.03
N ASP A 223 -3.48 21.16 33.58
CA ASP A 223 -3.59 22.14 34.66
C ASP A 223 -3.32 21.42 35.98
N THR A 224 -2.22 21.74 36.61
CA THR A 224 -1.76 21.09 37.84
C THR A 224 -2.64 21.44 39.04
N GLU A 225 -3.27 22.63 39.06
CA GLU A 225 -4.13 23.07 40.15
C GLU A 225 -5.45 22.28 40.19
N LYS A 226 -5.97 21.93 39.01
CA LYS A 226 -7.20 21.13 38.88
C LYS A 226 -6.97 19.62 38.85
N CYS A 227 -5.70 19.19 38.80
CA CYS A 227 -5.36 17.79 38.64
C CYS A 227 -5.39 17.03 39.96
N ARG A 228 -6.28 16.05 40.08
CA ARG A 228 -6.39 15.16 41.28
C ARG A 228 -5.43 13.98 41.27
N ASN A 229 -4.45 13.93 40.42
CA ASN A 229 -3.46 12.84 40.32
C ASN A 229 -4.05 11.43 40.14
N CYS A 230 -5.26 11.30 39.57
CA CYS A 230 -5.92 9.99 39.39
C CYS A 230 -5.24 9.07 38.37
N GLY A 231 -4.34 9.59 37.52
CA GLY A 231 -3.56 8.83 36.54
C GLY A 231 -4.35 8.28 35.35
N LEU A 232 -5.65 8.55 35.22
CA LEU A 232 -6.51 7.99 34.17
C LEU A 232 -6.09 8.44 32.76
N CYS A 233 -5.61 9.68 32.61
CA CYS A 233 -5.12 10.23 31.34
C CYS A 233 -3.92 9.43 30.80
N GLY A 234 -2.97 9.05 31.65
CA GLY A 234 -1.85 8.18 31.28
C GLY A 234 -2.28 6.76 30.90
N LYS A 235 -3.20 6.18 31.68
CA LYS A 235 -3.75 4.84 31.43
C LYS A 235 -4.60 4.75 30.15
N GLN A 236 -5.16 5.87 29.68
CA GLN A 236 -5.92 5.96 28.43
C GLN A 236 -5.04 6.36 27.24
N CYS A 237 -3.82 6.82 27.46
CA CYS A 237 -2.96 7.34 26.41
C CYS A 237 -2.38 6.23 25.52
N LYS A 238 -2.95 6.01 24.33
CA LYS A 238 -2.46 5.04 23.32
C LYS A 238 -1.03 5.31 22.85
N ALA A 239 -0.57 6.55 22.94
CA ALA A 239 0.78 6.95 22.56
C ALA A 239 1.80 6.78 23.70
N SER A 240 1.35 6.43 24.91
CA SER A 240 2.19 6.27 26.12
C SER A 240 3.10 7.47 26.41
N CYS A 241 2.61 8.69 26.08
CA CYS A 241 3.37 9.93 26.10
C CYS A 241 3.06 10.84 27.30
N ILE A 242 2.13 10.46 28.19
CA ILE A 242 1.74 11.27 29.35
C ILE A 242 2.41 10.70 30.61
N ASN A 243 3.32 11.48 31.20
CA ASN A 243 3.88 11.21 32.52
C ASN A 243 2.98 11.85 33.59
N THR A 244 2.21 11.02 34.27
CA THR A 244 1.25 11.49 35.29
C THR A 244 1.93 11.89 36.60
N LYS A 245 3.18 11.44 36.87
CA LYS A 245 3.95 11.80 38.05
C LYS A 245 4.51 13.21 37.95
N GLU A 246 4.97 13.58 36.73
CA GLU A 246 5.57 14.89 36.45
C GLU A 246 4.59 15.85 35.77
N HIS A 247 3.34 15.46 35.59
CA HIS A 247 2.30 16.21 34.86
C HIS A 247 2.77 16.70 33.48
N SER A 248 3.64 15.91 32.82
CA SER A 248 4.26 16.27 31.56
C SER A 248 3.73 15.43 30.39
N ILE A 249 3.69 16.04 29.20
CA ILE A 249 3.28 15.37 27.95
C ILE A 249 4.42 15.48 26.95
N ASP A 250 4.89 14.31 26.46
CA ASP A 250 5.85 14.27 25.35
C ASP A 250 5.15 14.52 24.02
N TYR A 251 5.19 15.76 23.56
CA TYR A 251 4.54 16.17 22.31
C TYR A 251 5.17 15.55 21.07
N SER A 252 6.41 15.09 21.12
CA SER A 252 7.03 14.36 20.00
C SER A 252 6.33 13.04 19.68
N ARG A 253 5.59 12.47 20.65
CA ARG A 253 4.86 11.20 20.54
C ARG A 253 3.36 11.37 20.59
N CYS A 254 2.87 12.51 21.07
CA CYS A 254 1.44 12.79 21.12
C CYS A 254 0.85 12.84 19.69
N VAL A 255 -0.14 12.01 19.43
CA VAL A 255 -0.83 11.94 18.13
C VAL A 255 -2.10 12.79 18.06
N ALA A 256 -2.29 13.70 19.01
CA ALA A 256 -3.44 14.60 19.09
C ALA A 256 -4.80 13.85 18.96
N CYS A 257 -4.92 12.69 19.63
CA CYS A 257 -6.16 11.87 19.56
C CYS A 257 -7.30 12.38 20.46
N MET A 258 -7.03 13.30 21.36
CA MET A 258 -7.97 13.95 22.31
C MET A 258 -8.64 12.99 23.31
N ASP A 259 -8.20 11.71 23.41
CA ASP A 259 -8.80 10.75 24.32
C ASP A 259 -8.54 11.10 25.81
N CYS A 260 -7.38 11.72 26.12
CA CYS A 260 -7.04 12.18 27.49
C CYS A 260 -7.96 13.31 27.97
N ILE A 261 -8.37 14.22 27.07
CA ILE A 261 -9.27 15.34 27.39
C ILE A 261 -10.64 14.79 27.78
N ASP A 262 -11.17 13.86 26.99
CA ASP A 262 -12.49 13.26 27.22
C ASP A 262 -12.55 12.37 28.48
N THR A 263 -11.38 11.86 28.91
CA THR A 263 -11.26 11.00 30.10
C THR A 263 -11.14 11.80 31.39
N CYS A 264 -10.65 13.05 31.31
CA CYS A 264 -10.48 13.90 32.49
C CYS A 264 -11.83 14.50 32.92
N LYS A 265 -12.41 13.96 34.01
CA LYS A 265 -13.71 14.44 34.52
C LYS A 265 -13.62 15.83 35.15
N ASP A 266 -12.47 16.16 35.71
CA ASP A 266 -12.24 17.42 36.43
C ASP A 266 -11.83 18.57 35.48
N GLY A 267 -11.77 18.31 34.16
CA GLY A 267 -11.38 19.32 33.16
C GLY A 267 -9.94 19.81 33.25
N ALA A 268 -9.10 19.11 34.04
CA ALA A 268 -7.68 19.46 34.21
C ALA A 268 -6.85 19.32 32.93
N ILE A 269 -7.35 18.56 31.90
CA ILE A 269 -6.69 18.47 30.59
C ILE A 269 -7.56 19.16 29.55
N HIS A 270 -6.99 20.16 28.92
CA HIS A 270 -7.65 20.92 27.87
C HIS A 270 -6.71 21.15 26.68
N TYR A 271 -7.27 21.52 25.53
CA TYR A 271 -6.50 21.86 24.33
C TYR A 271 -6.32 23.36 24.26
N ALA A 272 -5.09 23.84 24.45
CA ALA A 272 -4.81 25.26 24.60
C ALA A 272 -3.57 25.70 23.79
N ARG A 273 -3.45 27.03 23.63
CA ARG A 273 -2.27 27.65 23.04
C ARG A 273 -1.09 27.54 24.00
N ARG A 274 0.03 27.03 23.56
CA ARG A 274 1.19 26.73 24.39
C ARG A 274 1.85 27.94 25.07
N ARG A 275 1.73 29.16 24.50
CA ARG A 275 2.19 30.40 25.12
C ARG A 275 1.44 30.79 26.40
N SER A 276 0.18 30.35 26.57
CA SER A 276 -0.58 30.57 27.80
C SER A 276 -0.17 29.63 28.94
N LEU A 277 0.57 28.56 28.63
CA LEU A 277 1.05 27.54 29.57
C LEU A 277 2.32 27.98 30.34
N GLY A 278 3.09 28.93 29.81
CA GLY A 278 4.27 29.47 30.47
C GLY A 278 3.98 30.28 31.72
N LYS A 279 2.71 30.68 31.98
CA LYS A 279 2.26 31.32 33.22
C LYS A 279 1.74 30.35 34.27
N LEU A 280 1.59 29.05 33.92
CA LEU A 280 1.14 27.97 34.80
C LEU A 280 2.30 26.97 35.02
N GLY A 281 3.36 27.41 35.71
CA GLY A 281 4.37 26.56 36.35
C GLY A 281 4.91 25.37 35.53
N MET A 282 5.51 25.60 34.36
CA MET A 282 6.35 24.61 33.71
C MET A 282 7.82 24.92 33.97
N THR A 283 8.43 24.27 34.94
CA THR A 283 9.87 24.19 35.09
C THR A 283 10.47 23.51 33.88
N GLU A 284 11.32 24.22 33.16
CA GLU A 284 12.24 23.64 32.17
C GLU A 284 13.12 22.61 32.88
N SER A 285 12.92 21.32 32.58
CA SER A 285 13.89 20.32 32.98
C SER A 285 15.12 20.43 32.09
N LYS A 286 16.21 20.89 32.68
CA LYS A 286 17.58 20.89 32.14
C LYS A 286 17.92 19.51 31.56
N LEU A 287 18.54 19.50 30.38
CA LEU A 287 19.27 18.34 29.87
C LEU A 287 20.34 17.92 30.88
N GLY A 288 20.06 16.94 31.68
CA GLY A 288 21.03 16.25 32.53
C GLY A 288 21.30 14.88 31.94
N MET A 289 22.45 14.72 31.29
CA MET A 289 23.04 13.41 31.04
C MET A 289 23.45 12.84 32.41
N THR A 290 22.81 11.76 32.81
CA THR A 290 23.31 10.90 33.87
C THR A 290 23.16 9.46 33.46
N GLU A 291 24.29 8.81 33.28
CA GLU A 291 24.43 7.37 33.17
C GLU A 291 23.86 6.70 34.44
N SER A 292 23.00 5.73 34.28
CA SER A 292 22.59 4.83 35.35
C SER A 292 22.74 3.39 34.89
N LYS A 293 23.70 2.72 35.51
CA LYS A 293 23.95 1.30 35.43
C LYS A 293 22.71 0.52 35.87
N SER A 294 22.18 -0.33 35.01
CA SER A 294 21.12 -1.28 35.34
C SER A 294 21.71 -2.59 35.84
N LYS A 295 21.35 -2.97 37.05
CA LYS A 295 21.48 -4.35 37.56
C LYS A 295 20.35 -5.22 36.96
N ALA A 296 20.74 -6.32 36.35
CA ALA A 296 19.85 -7.37 35.91
C ALA A 296 19.27 -8.10 37.15
N THR A 297 17.98 -8.37 37.13
CA THR A 297 17.35 -9.37 37.99
C THR A 297 16.54 -10.30 37.10
N GLU A 298 17.01 -11.54 37.02
CA GLU A 298 16.29 -12.66 36.40
C GLU A 298 15.04 -12.98 37.20
N SER A 299 13.92 -13.18 36.55
CA SER A 299 12.77 -13.90 37.06
C SER A 299 12.27 -14.87 36.02
N LYS A 300 12.54 -16.15 36.27
CA LYS A 300 11.96 -17.30 35.59
C LYS A 300 10.50 -17.45 35.97
N THR A 301 9.61 -17.53 34.97
CA THR A 301 8.38 -18.32 35.11
C THR A 301 8.01 -18.88 33.74
N ALA A 302 8.00 -20.19 33.68
CA ALA A 302 7.52 -21.00 32.57
C ALA A 302 5.99 -20.99 32.53
N GLY A 303 5.41 -20.90 31.33
CA GLY A 303 3.99 -21.12 31.07
C GLY A 303 3.80 -21.64 29.66
N PRO A 304 3.02 -22.70 29.47
CA PRO A 304 2.99 -23.48 28.24
C PRO A 304 2.07 -22.92 27.16
N ASP A 305 2.29 -23.35 25.93
CA ASP A 305 1.33 -23.36 24.82
C ASP A 305 1.32 -22.17 23.84
N LYS A 306 2.52 -21.72 23.43
CA LYS A 306 2.63 -20.79 22.27
C LYS A 306 2.76 -21.50 20.91
N GLY A 307 3.10 -22.78 20.87
CA GLY A 307 3.36 -23.52 19.61
C GLY A 307 2.09 -23.88 18.84
N ARG A 308 1.03 -24.30 19.52
CA ARG A 308 -0.21 -24.77 18.86
C ARG A 308 -1.00 -23.64 18.19
N ARG A 309 -1.08 -22.44 18.78
CA ARG A 309 -1.79 -21.30 18.19
C ARG A 309 -1.07 -20.70 16.98
N ALA A 310 0.26 -20.67 17.00
CA ALA A 310 1.06 -20.23 15.86
C ALA A 310 0.92 -21.21 14.68
N PHE A 311 0.88 -22.52 14.94
CA PHE A 311 0.70 -23.55 13.92
C PHE A 311 -0.68 -23.49 13.26
N ILE A 312 -1.75 -23.26 14.03
CA ILE A 312 -3.13 -23.13 13.49
C ILE A 312 -3.25 -21.89 12.59
N VAL A 313 -2.67 -20.74 12.98
CA VAL A 313 -2.69 -19.52 12.17
C VAL A 313 -1.86 -19.69 10.90
N SER A 314 -0.68 -20.32 10.99
CA SER A 314 0.16 -20.60 9.83
C SER A 314 -0.50 -21.60 8.87
N SER A 315 -1.19 -22.62 9.39
CA SER A 315 -1.91 -23.62 8.59
C SER A 315 -3.14 -23.03 7.91
N ALA A 316 -3.87 -22.10 8.57
CA ALA A 316 -4.99 -21.39 7.94
C ALA A 316 -4.53 -20.47 6.81
N ILE A 317 -3.40 -19.75 6.98
CA ILE A 317 -2.84 -18.88 5.94
C ILE A 317 -2.31 -19.71 4.76
N ALA A 318 -1.62 -20.83 5.03
CA ALA A 318 -1.16 -21.75 4.00
C ALA A 318 -2.34 -22.43 3.27
N GLY A 319 -3.38 -22.81 4.00
CA GLY A 319 -4.59 -23.43 3.43
C GLY A 319 -5.35 -22.48 2.50
N THR A 320 -5.45 -21.19 2.81
CA THR A 320 -6.08 -20.20 1.92
C THR A 320 -5.26 -19.92 0.67
N ALA A 321 -3.92 -19.92 0.76
CA ALA A 321 -3.04 -19.76 -0.39
C ALA A 321 -3.11 -20.97 -1.35
N VAL A 322 -3.17 -22.19 -0.80
CA VAL A 322 -3.32 -23.43 -1.58
C VAL A 322 -4.72 -23.53 -2.20
N ALA A 323 -5.78 -23.15 -1.47
CA ALA A 323 -7.15 -23.14 -1.99
C ALA A 323 -7.33 -22.12 -3.12
N ALA A 324 -6.71 -20.93 -3.02
CA ALA A 324 -6.74 -19.92 -4.08
C ALA A 324 -5.99 -20.38 -5.34
N LYS A 325 -4.90 -21.14 -5.19
CA LYS A 325 -4.14 -21.72 -6.32
C LYS A 325 -4.88 -22.92 -6.94
N ALA A 326 -5.60 -23.72 -6.15
CA ALA A 326 -6.43 -24.82 -6.65
C ALA A 326 -7.64 -24.36 -7.49
N GLN A 327 -8.12 -23.13 -7.28
CA GLN A 327 -9.20 -22.53 -8.08
C GLN A 327 -8.74 -22.07 -9.49
N GLU A 328 -7.43 -22.05 -9.77
CA GLU A 328 -6.90 -21.64 -11.08
C GLU A 328 -6.91 -22.77 -12.14
N MET A 329 -7.11 -24.02 -11.75
CA MET A 329 -7.23 -25.12 -12.72
C MET A 329 -8.65 -25.14 -13.33
N LYS A 330 -8.83 -24.40 -14.41
CA LYS A 330 -10.01 -24.49 -15.26
C LYS A 330 -9.83 -25.71 -16.18
N VAL A 331 -10.82 -26.57 -16.19
CA VAL A 331 -10.88 -27.74 -17.09
C VAL A 331 -11.98 -27.49 -18.10
N ASP A 332 -11.68 -27.59 -19.38
CA ASP A 332 -12.64 -27.40 -20.46
C ASP A 332 -13.60 -28.62 -20.54
N GLY A 333 -14.83 -28.42 -20.01
CA GLY A 333 -15.86 -29.45 -19.99
C GLY A 333 -15.45 -30.78 -19.34
N GLY A 334 -14.39 -30.83 -18.56
CA GLY A 334 -13.86 -32.00 -17.88
C GLY A 334 -12.96 -32.90 -18.76
N LEU A 335 -12.64 -32.49 -19.98
CA LEU A 335 -11.86 -33.30 -20.93
C LEU A 335 -10.36 -32.96 -20.99
N THR A 336 -10.01 -31.67 -20.84
CA THR A 336 -8.61 -31.23 -20.97
C THR A 336 -8.28 -30.12 -19.97
N ALA A 337 -7.09 -30.15 -19.38
CA ALA A 337 -6.59 -29.05 -18.58
C ALA A 337 -6.27 -27.83 -19.49
N ILE A 338 -6.75 -26.64 -19.10
CA ILE A 338 -6.44 -25.41 -19.83
C ILE A 338 -5.09 -24.92 -19.37
N ASP A 339 -4.07 -25.00 -20.21
CA ASP A 339 -2.76 -24.43 -19.96
C ASP A 339 -2.82 -22.89 -19.97
N HIS A 340 -2.38 -22.28 -18.88
CA HIS A 340 -2.29 -20.83 -18.77
C HIS A 340 -1.00 -20.32 -19.40
N ALA A 341 -1.04 -19.10 -19.96
CA ALA A 341 0.16 -18.44 -20.42
C ALA A 341 1.09 -18.14 -19.22
N GLU A 342 2.33 -18.57 -19.31
CA GLU A 342 3.36 -18.24 -18.33
C GLU A 342 4.03 -16.92 -18.69
N LYS A 343 4.49 -16.19 -17.65
CA LYS A 343 5.21 -14.92 -17.83
C LYS A 343 6.54 -15.22 -18.50
N PRO A 344 6.83 -14.62 -19.66
CA PRO A 344 8.14 -14.76 -20.30
C PRO A 344 9.22 -14.08 -19.45
N GLU A 345 10.43 -14.62 -19.51
CA GLU A 345 11.60 -13.95 -18.94
C GLU A 345 11.96 -12.74 -19.81
N ARG A 346 12.00 -11.57 -19.18
CA ARG A 346 12.33 -10.30 -19.84
C ARG A 346 13.67 -9.79 -19.34
N GLN A 347 14.51 -9.29 -20.24
CA GLN A 347 15.77 -8.63 -19.88
C GLN A 347 15.48 -7.31 -19.16
N THR A 348 14.53 -6.55 -19.68
CA THR A 348 14.09 -5.28 -19.10
C THR A 348 12.63 -5.37 -18.67
N PRO A 349 12.30 -5.18 -17.37
CA PRO A 349 10.94 -5.22 -16.90
C PRO A 349 10.12 -4.05 -17.48
N LEU A 350 8.84 -4.31 -17.69
CA LEU A 350 7.90 -3.33 -18.23
C LEU A 350 7.28 -2.50 -17.10
N VAL A 351 7.32 -1.18 -17.24
CA VAL A 351 6.63 -0.24 -16.34
C VAL A 351 5.56 0.56 -17.10
N PRO A 352 4.52 1.08 -16.41
CA PRO A 352 3.39 1.74 -17.06
C PRO A 352 3.80 2.96 -17.90
N ALA A 353 3.04 3.25 -18.95
CA ALA A 353 3.17 4.50 -19.70
C ALA A 353 2.99 5.71 -18.76
N GLY A 354 3.80 6.75 -18.95
CA GLY A 354 3.90 7.90 -18.04
C GLY A 354 4.99 7.77 -16.97
N SER A 355 5.66 6.60 -16.87
CA SER A 355 6.79 6.39 -15.93
C SER A 355 8.09 7.05 -16.39
N LEU A 356 8.20 7.46 -17.64
CA LEU A 356 9.36 8.04 -18.34
C LEU A 356 10.52 7.07 -18.52
N SER A 357 10.95 6.39 -17.49
CA SER A 357 12.02 5.39 -17.48
C SER A 357 11.86 4.43 -16.31
N LEU A 358 12.47 3.26 -16.43
CA LEU A 358 12.53 2.27 -15.35
C LEU A 358 13.17 2.86 -14.09
N LYS A 359 14.26 3.61 -14.23
CA LYS A 359 14.95 4.28 -13.12
C LYS A 359 14.09 5.34 -12.44
N ASN A 360 13.40 6.18 -13.23
CA ASN A 360 12.48 7.19 -12.68
C ASN A 360 11.35 6.53 -11.90
N PHE A 361 10.75 5.48 -12.47
CA PHE A 361 9.69 4.74 -11.80
C PHE A 361 10.16 4.12 -10.49
N ALA A 362 11.30 3.41 -10.51
CA ALA A 362 11.86 2.76 -9.33
C ALA A 362 12.13 3.77 -8.20
N ASN A 363 12.63 4.95 -8.53
CA ASN A 363 12.98 5.99 -7.57
C ASN A 363 11.78 6.72 -6.94
N HIS A 364 10.65 6.82 -7.64
CA HIS A 364 9.47 7.53 -7.14
C HIS A 364 8.38 6.59 -6.61
N CYS A 365 8.38 5.31 -7.03
CA CYS A 365 7.34 4.38 -6.64
C CYS A 365 7.40 4.01 -5.15
N THR A 366 6.33 4.30 -4.41
CA THR A 366 6.19 3.95 -3.00
C THR A 366 5.64 2.55 -2.76
N SER A 367 5.49 1.70 -3.77
CA SER A 367 4.93 0.34 -3.68
C SER A 367 3.58 0.27 -2.92
N CYS A 368 2.75 1.30 -3.04
CA CYS A 368 1.44 1.37 -2.41
C CYS A 368 0.39 0.49 -3.10
N GLN A 369 0.64 0.09 -4.35
CA GLN A 369 -0.19 -0.80 -5.17
C GLN A 369 -1.59 -0.25 -5.52
N LEU A 370 -1.80 1.06 -5.41
CA LEU A 370 -3.07 1.67 -5.79
C LEU A 370 -3.34 1.55 -7.30
N CYS A 371 -2.29 1.70 -8.15
CA CYS A 371 -2.38 1.48 -9.59
C CYS A 371 -2.70 0.01 -9.94
N VAL A 372 -2.28 -0.94 -9.09
CA VAL A 372 -2.61 -2.37 -9.24
C VAL A 372 -4.10 -2.64 -8.96
N SER A 373 -4.68 -1.96 -7.97
CA SER A 373 -6.10 -2.11 -7.65
C SER A 373 -7.02 -1.51 -8.71
N VAL A 374 -6.62 -0.40 -9.35
CA VAL A 374 -7.44 0.31 -10.34
C VAL A 374 -7.33 -0.27 -11.75
N CYS A 375 -6.37 -1.16 -12.02
CA CYS A 375 -6.13 -1.70 -13.36
C CYS A 375 -7.27 -2.65 -13.79
N PRO A 376 -8.12 -2.27 -14.76
CA PRO A 376 -9.29 -3.07 -15.12
C PRO A 376 -8.91 -4.37 -15.84
N ASN A 377 -7.78 -4.36 -16.55
CA ASN A 377 -7.30 -5.51 -17.32
C ASN A 377 -6.29 -6.37 -16.54
N GLN A 378 -6.09 -6.11 -15.24
CA GLN A 378 -5.22 -6.87 -14.35
C GLN A 378 -3.77 -7.04 -14.85
N VAL A 379 -3.30 -6.06 -15.63
CA VAL A 379 -1.96 -6.06 -16.22
C VAL A 379 -0.87 -5.74 -15.20
N LEU A 380 -1.18 -4.90 -14.19
CA LEU A 380 -0.21 -4.49 -13.19
C LEU A 380 -0.13 -5.51 -12.06
N ARG A 381 1.08 -6.01 -11.81
CA ARG A 381 1.38 -6.96 -10.73
C ARG A 381 2.56 -6.49 -9.90
N PRO A 382 2.59 -6.81 -8.60
CA PRO A 382 3.76 -6.54 -7.77
C PRO A 382 4.95 -7.39 -8.21
N SER A 383 6.10 -6.77 -8.44
CA SER A 383 7.36 -7.43 -8.77
C SER A 383 7.87 -8.30 -7.61
N THR A 384 8.50 -9.41 -7.96
CA THR A 384 9.18 -10.34 -7.03
C THR A 384 10.69 -10.14 -7.02
N SER A 385 11.25 -9.35 -7.92
CA SER A 385 12.68 -9.01 -7.95
C SER A 385 13.09 -8.22 -6.72
N LEU A 386 14.24 -8.52 -6.12
CA LEU A 386 14.72 -7.85 -4.90
C LEU A 386 14.88 -6.34 -5.06
N MET A 387 15.36 -5.89 -6.22
CA MET A 387 15.61 -4.46 -6.48
C MET A 387 14.31 -3.65 -6.64
N THR A 388 13.28 -4.26 -7.20
CA THR A 388 11.97 -3.64 -7.45
C THR A 388 10.85 -4.29 -6.63
N LEU A 389 11.19 -4.91 -5.50
CA LEU A 389 10.27 -5.69 -4.68
C LEU A 389 8.98 -4.95 -4.36
N MET A 390 7.84 -5.58 -4.69
CA MET A 390 6.48 -5.06 -4.54
C MET A 390 6.15 -3.80 -5.35
N GLN A 391 7.09 -3.26 -6.16
CA GLN A 391 6.76 -2.22 -7.12
C GLN A 391 5.95 -2.84 -8.27
N PRO A 392 4.96 -2.12 -8.82
CA PRO A 392 4.16 -2.64 -9.93
C PRO A 392 4.99 -2.81 -11.21
N GLU A 393 4.89 -3.97 -11.83
CA GLU A 393 5.38 -4.25 -13.17
C GLU A 393 4.23 -4.72 -14.06
N MET A 394 4.40 -4.64 -15.39
CA MET A 394 3.37 -5.10 -16.32
C MET A 394 3.60 -6.57 -16.68
N SER A 395 2.51 -7.34 -16.65
CA SER A 395 2.44 -8.74 -17.08
C SER A 395 1.18 -8.93 -17.92
N TYR A 396 1.32 -9.63 -19.03
CA TYR A 396 0.23 -9.80 -20.01
C TYR A 396 -0.42 -11.18 -19.98
N GLU A 397 -0.21 -11.95 -18.93
CA GLU A 397 -0.80 -13.30 -18.77
C GLU A 397 -2.34 -13.26 -18.72
N ARG A 398 -2.94 -12.25 -18.08
CA ARG A 398 -4.39 -12.16 -17.88
C ARG A 398 -5.09 -11.08 -18.70
N GLY A 399 -4.34 -10.21 -19.33
CA GLY A 399 -4.89 -9.12 -20.11
C GLY A 399 -3.80 -8.27 -20.73
N TYR A 400 -4.16 -7.26 -21.47
CA TYR A 400 -3.24 -6.33 -22.10
C TYR A 400 -3.61 -4.87 -21.78
N CYS A 401 -2.65 -3.96 -21.96
CA CYS A 401 -2.82 -2.55 -21.65
C CYS A 401 -3.52 -1.84 -22.82
N ARG A 402 -4.77 -1.42 -22.62
CA ARG A 402 -5.53 -0.69 -23.66
C ARG A 402 -4.96 0.70 -23.87
N PRO A 403 -4.77 1.16 -25.13
CA PRO A 403 -4.25 2.49 -25.42
C PRO A 403 -5.06 3.64 -24.80
N GLU A 404 -6.39 3.50 -24.77
CA GLU A 404 -7.30 4.52 -24.26
C GLU A 404 -7.38 4.60 -22.73
N CYS A 405 -6.74 3.68 -21.99
CA CYS A 405 -6.85 3.62 -20.53
C CYS A 405 -5.71 4.37 -19.84
N THR A 406 -6.02 5.41 -19.07
CA THR A 406 -5.05 6.24 -18.30
C THR A 406 -5.15 6.04 -16.78
N ARG A 407 -6.01 5.14 -16.28
CA ARG A 407 -6.36 5.01 -14.85
C ARG A 407 -5.17 4.94 -13.88
N CYS A 408 -4.10 4.21 -14.24
CA CYS A 408 -2.92 4.08 -13.38
C CYS A 408 -2.12 5.39 -13.25
N SER A 409 -2.07 6.21 -14.31
CA SER A 409 -1.41 7.52 -14.31
C SER A 409 -2.23 8.56 -13.52
N ASP A 410 -3.55 8.53 -13.65
CA ASP A 410 -4.44 9.49 -12.99
C ASP A 410 -4.41 9.36 -11.47
N ILE A 411 -4.27 8.11 -10.97
CA ILE A 411 -4.38 7.82 -9.53
C ILE A 411 -3.03 7.81 -8.80
N CYS A 412 -1.88 7.77 -9.49
CA CYS A 412 -0.58 7.63 -8.84
C CYS A 412 -0.30 8.80 -7.87
N PRO A 413 -0.22 8.56 -6.54
CA PRO A 413 -0.05 9.64 -5.58
C PRO A 413 1.40 10.10 -5.44
N ALA A 414 2.36 9.28 -5.88
CA ALA A 414 3.80 9.51 -5.73
C ALA A 414 4.45 10.11 -7.00
N GLY A 415 3.69 10.32 -8.08
CA GLY A 415 4.23 10.83 -9.33
C GLY A 415 5.15 9.87 -10.09
N ALA A 416 5.26 8.61 -9.64
CA ALA A 416 6.04 7.58 -10.33
C ALA A 416 5.48 7.27 -11.73
N ILE A 417 4.17 7.42 -11.90
CA ILE A 417 3.47 7.41 -13.17
C ILE A 417 2.87 8.81 -13.30
N ARG A 418 3.35 9.60 -14.24
CA ARG A 418 2.83 10.95 -14.50
C ARG A 418 1.48 10.88 -15.18
N PRO A 419 0.55 11.80 -14.90
CA PRO A 419 -0.69 11.92 -15.65
C PRO A 419 -0.39 12.12 -17.14
N ILE A 420 -1.02 11.32 -17.97
CA ILE A 420 -0.92 11.38 -19.44
C ILE A 420 -2.32 11.38 -20.05
N THR A 421 -2.48 12.02 -21.20
CA THR A 421 -3.72 11.94 -21.97
C THR A 421 -3.80 10.62 -22.75
N ARG A 422 -4.96 10.34 -23.34
CA ARG A 422 -5.15 9.15 -24.19
C ARG A 422 -4.31 9.22 -25.45
N GLU A 423 -4.20 10.41 -26.01
CA GLU A 423 -3.41 10.71 -27.20
C GLU A 423 -1.93 10.49 -26.92
N GLU A 424 -1.41 11.09 -25.85
CA GLU A 424 -0.02 10.88 -25.41
C GLU A 424 0.29 9.42 -25.14
N LYS A 425 -0.64 8.67 -24.51
CA LYS A 425 -0.42 7.26 -24.25
C LYS A 425 -0.26 6.43 -25.51
N SER A 426 -1.00 6.77 -26.56
CA SER A 426 -0.94 6.06 -27.83
C SER A 426 0.39 6.29 -28.58
N SER A 427 1.13 7.33 -28.23
CA SER A 427 2.46 7.64 -28.79
C SER A 427 3.63 7.20 -27.91
N ILE A 428 3.38 6.79 -26.66
CA ILE A 428 4.46 6.36 -25.75
C ILE A 428 4.80 4.89 -25.97
N GLN A 429 6.04 4.63 -26.35
CA GLN A 429 6.61 3.29 -26.42
C GLN A 429 7.21 2.88 -25.08
N ILE A 430 6.58 1.94 -24.40
CA ILE A 430 7.10 1.36 -23.14
C ILE A 430 8.01 0.15 -23.37
N GLY A 431 7.99 -0.40 -24.58
CA GLY A 431 8.73 -1.56 -25.02
C GLY A 431 8.35 -1.93 -26.45
N HIS A 432 8.91 -3.01 -26.95
CA HIS A 432 8.62 -3.54 -28.29
C HIS A 432 8.36 -5.04 -28.24
N ALA A 433 7.58 -5.53 -29.20
CA ALA A 433 7.29 -6.96 -29.31
C ALA A 433 8.44 -7.70 -29.98
N VAL A 434 8.80 -8.84 -29.40
CA VAL A 434 9.82 -9.79 -29.91
C VAL A 434 9.13 -11.10 -30.28
N VAL A 435 9.42 -11.63 -31.47
CA VAL A 435 8.83 -12.87 -31.98
C VAL A 435 9.82 -14.01 -31.83
N ASN A 436 9.38 -15.10 -31.20
CA ASN A 436 10.06 -16.39 -31.23
C ASN A 436 9.28 -17.33 -32.16
N LEU A 437 9.81 -17.54 -33.37
CA LEU A 437 9.16 -18.37 -34.36
C LEU A 437 9.14 -19.87 -33.97
N ASP A 438 10.05 -20.33 -33.12
CA ASP A 438 10.09 -21.73 -32.68
C ASP A 438 8.86 -22.11 -31.87
N ASN A 439 8.27 -21.16 -31.16
CA ASN A 439 7.04 -21.36 -30.39
C ASN A 439 5.77 -20.99 -31.19
N CYS A 440 5.91 -20.47 -32.42
CA CYS A 440 4.77 -20.00 -33.18
C CYS A 440 3.97 -21.17 -33.76
N VAL A 441 2.67 -21.23 -33.47
CA VAL A 441 1.77 -22.30 -33.97
C VAL A 441 1.73 -22.44 -35.50
N VAL A 442 2.09 -21.39 -36.22
CA VAL A 442 2.29 -21.44 -37.68
C VAL A 442 3.49 -22.35 -38.02
N ASN A 443 4.52 -22.34 -37.15
CA ASN A 443 5.75 -23.09 -37.37
C ASN A 443 5.70 -24.47 -36.71
N THR A 444 5.11 -24.59 -35.52
CA THR A 444 5.01 -25.86 -34.76
C THR A 444 3.94 -26.78 -35.32
N ASP A 445 2.75 -26.23 -35.60
CA ASP A 445 1.55 -27.02 -35.93
C ASP A 445 1.15 -26.89 -37.40
N GLY A 446 1.83 -26.03 -38.18
CA GLY A 446 1.53 -25.81 -39.59
C GLY A 446 0.17 -25.15 -39.85
N VAL A 447 -0.42 -24.48 -38.86
CA VAL A 447 -1.76 -23.89 -38.96
C VAL A 447 -1.70 -22.42 -39.33
N LYS A 448 -2.69 -21.94 -40.09
CA LYS A 448 -2.83 -20.51 -40.38
C LYS A 448 -3.21 -19.75 -39.11
N CYS A 449 -2.40 -18.78 -38.73
CA CYS A 449 -2.65 -17.88 -37.60
C CYS A 449 -2.40 -16.44 -38.05
N GLY A 450 -2.85 -15.47 -37.28
CA GLY A 450 -2.66 -14.03 -37.53
C GLY A 450 -3.17 -13.22 -36.36
N ASN A 451 -3.29 -13.87 -35.19
CA ASN A 451 -3.89 -13.28 -34.00
C ASN A 451 -3.15 -12.05 -33.52
N CYS A 452 -1.81 -12.12 -33.47
CA CYS A 452 -0.97 -11.00 -33.04
C CYS A 452 -1.12 -9.76 -33.93
N SER A 453 -1.23 -9.92 -35.26
CA SER A 453 -1.43 -8.81 -36.20
C SER A 453 -2.83 -8.22 -36.12
N ARG A 454 -3.87 -9.07 -36.08
CA ARG A 454 -5.28 -8.63 -36.01
C ARG A 454 -5.61 -7.80 -34.79
N HIS A 455 -4.95 -8.09 -33.66
CA HIS A 455 -5.22 -7.42 -32.39
C HIS A 455 -4.19 -6.34 -32.02
N CYS A 456 -3.27 -6.00 -32.96
CA CYS A 456 -2.29 -4.96 -32.72
C CYS A 456 -2.92 -3.56 -32.91
N PRO A 457 -3.16 -2.79 -31.82
CA PRO A 457 -3.83 -1.49 -31.93
C PRO A 457 -2.99 -0.44 -32.64
N ALA A 458 -1.65 -0.60 -32.63
CA ALA A 458 -0.71 0.31 -33.31
C ALA A 458 -0.43 -0.10 -34.77
N GLY A 459 -0.98 -1.23 -35.25
CA GLY A 459 -0.68 -1.76 -36.58
C GLY A 459 0.81 -2.07 -36.80
N ALA A 460 1.54 -2.35 -35.72
CA ALA A 460 2.98 -2.60 -35.75
C ALA A 460 3.35 -4.00 -36.24
N ILE A 461 2.40 -4.94 -36.32
CA ILE A 461 2.65 -6.32 -36.71
C ILE A 461 2.05 -6.59 -38.07
N ARG A 462 2.89 -7.00 -39.00
CA ARG A 462 2.48 -7.39 -40.35
C ARG A 462 2.73 -8.89 -40.55
N MET A 463 1.87 -9.54 -41.34
CA MET A 463 2.04 -10.92 -41.73
C MET A 463 2.79 -10.98 -43.07
N VAL A 464 3.92 -11.66 -43.10
CA VAL A 464 4.73 -11.91 -44.27
C VAL A 464 4.76 -13.40 -44.60
N ARG A 465 5.00 -13.77 -45.84
CA ARG A 465 5.14 -15.18 -46.23
C ARG A 465 6.39 -15.77 -45.60
N LYS A 466 6.27 -16.99 -45.02
CA LYS A 466 7.42 -17.74 -44.46
C LYS A 466 8.43 -18.07 -45.58
N ASN A 467 7.94 -18.49 -46.75
CA ASN A 467 8.73 -18.65 -47.95
C ASN A 467 8.22 -17.62 -49.00
N PRO A 468 9.02 -16.61 -49.37
CA PRO A 468 8.64 -15.59 -50.31
C PRO A 468 8.28 -16.12 -51.72
N ASP A 469 8.96 -17.18 -52.14
CA ASP A 469 8.82 -17.76 -53.47
C ASP A 469 7.60 -18.67 -53.64
N ASP A 470 6.98 -19.08 -52.55
CA ASP A 470 5.79 -19.93 -52.56
C ASP A 470 4.52 -19.12 -52.26
N PRO A 471 3.60 -18.93 -53.24
CA PRO A 471 2.34 -18.26 -53.02
C PRO A 471 1.41 -18.92 -51.99
N GLN A 472 1.56 -20.21 -51.75
CA GLN A 472 0.78 -20.98 -50.78
C GLN A 472 1.44 -21.05 -49.39
N SER A 473 2.62 -20.42 -49.24
CA SER A 473 3.36 -20.42 -47.98
C SER A 473 2.55 -19.81 -46.83
N LEU A 474 2.69 -20.39 -45.63
CA LEU A 474 2.09 -19.86 -44.40
C LEU A 474 2.66 -18.46 -44.09
N MET A 475 1.82 -17.65 -43.44
CA MET A 475 2.16 -16.29 -43.06
C MET A 475 2.71 -16.25 -41.64
N ILE A 476 3.87 -15.63 -41.45
CA ILE A 476 4.53 -15.41 -40.16
C ILE A 476 4.49 -13.94 -39.77
N PRO A 477 4.48 -13.60 -38.46
CA PRO A 477 4.46 -12.22 -38.02
C PRO A 477 5.84 -11.55 -38.11
N THR A 478 5.86 -10.32 -38.58
CA THR A 478 7.03 -9.41 -38.53
C THR A 478 6.62 -8.14 -37.78
N VAL A 479 7.48 -7.67 -36.88
CA VAL A 479 7.21 -6.51 -36.01
C VAL A 479 7.94 -5.28 -36.57
N ASN A 480 7.23 -4.18 -36.71
CA ASN A 480 7.82 -2.86 -36.84
C ASN A 480 7.98 -2.26 -35.44
N GLU A 481 9.22 -2.26 -34.94
CA GLU A 481 9.54 -1.81 -33.59
C GLU A 481 9.24 -0.31 -33.40
N GLU A 482 9.43 0.52 -34.43
CA GLU A 482 9.20 1.97 -34.36
C GLU A 482 7.73 2.32 -34.11
N ARG A 483 6.80 1.45 -34.52
CA ARG A 483 5.35 1.63 -34.32
C ARG A 483 4.81 0.91 -33.10
N CYS A 484 5.60 0.02 -32.51
CA CYS A 484 5.14 -0.81 -31.40
C CYS A 484 5.11 -0.03 -30.08
N ILE A 485 3.94 0.15 -29.48
CA ILE A 485 3.77 0.85 -28.20
C ILE A 485 4.00 -0.06 -26.96
N GLY A 486 4.24 -1.36 -27.15
CA GLY A 486 4.49 -2.30 -26.06
C GLY A 486 3.24 -2.67 -25.24
N CYS A 487 2.03 -2.57 -25.79
CA CYS A 487 0.77 -2.77 -25.06
C CYS A 487 0.48 -4.22 -24.63
N GLY A 488 1.15 -5.21 -25.22
CA GLY A 488 1.04 -6.64 -24.87
C GLY A 488 -0.21 -7.35 -25.43
N ALA A 489 -0.98 -6.74 -26.32
CA ALA A 489 -2.14 -7.41 -26.92
C ALA A 489 -1.73 -8.68 -27.71
N CYS A 490 -0.61 -8.60 -28.45
CA CYS A 490 -0.05 -9.73 -29.19
C CYS A 490 0.41 -10.88 -28.27
N GLU A 491 1.01 -10.56 -27.12
CA GLU A 491 1.44 -11.53 -26.12
C GLU A 491 0.24 -12.20 -25.44
N ASN A 492 -0.70 -11.41 -24.94
CA ASN A 492 -1.87 -11.94 -24.23
C ASN A 492 -2.75 -12.84 -25.10
N LEU A 493 -2.95 -12.48 -26.37
CA LEU A 493 -3.83 -13.17 -27.29
C LEU A 493 -3.11 -14.24 -28.14
N CYS A 494 -1.83 -14.47 -27.93
CA CYS A 494 -1.10 -15.54 -28.58
C CYS A 494 -1.66 -16.91 -28.11
N PRO A 495 -1.98 -17.85 -29.05
CA PRO A 495 -2.49 -19.17 -28.67
C PRO A 495 -1.43 -20.13 -28.14
N ALA A 496 -0.13 -19.90 -28.41
CA ALA A 496 0.96 -20.77 -27.97
C ALA A 496 1.04 -20.86 -26.45
N ARG A 497 1.23 -22.07 -25.93
CA ARG A 497 1.29 -22.40 -24.49
C ARG A 497 2.43 -23.40 -24.23
N PRO A 498 3.06 -23.41 -23.03
CA PRO A 498 2.85 -22.48 -21.93
C PRO A 498 3.44 -21.09 -22.21
N PHE A 499 4.49 -21.00 -23.03
CA PHE A 499 5.13 -19.73 -23.42
C PHE A 499 4.57 -19.20 -24.72
N THR A 500 4.31 -17.91 -24.76
CA THR A 500 3.82 -17.25 -25.95
C THR A 500 4.92 -17.13 -27.02
N ALA A 501 4.54 -17.25 -28.31
CA ALA A 501 5.47 -17.09 -29.43
C ALA A 501 5.87 -15.63 -29.69
N ILE A 502 5.18 -14.67 -29.05
CA ILE A 502 5.48 -13.25 -29.13
C ILE A 502 5.33 -12.66 -27.75
N HIS A 503 6.31 -11.92 -27.30
CA HIS A 503 6.31 -11.25 -26.01
C HIS A 503 6.84 -9.81 -26.14
N VAL A 504 6.63 -9.00 -25.12
CA VAL A 504 7.08 -7.60 -25.11
C VAL A 504 8.30 -7.46 -24.23
N GLU A 505 9.39 -6.93 -24.78
CA GLU A 505 10.57 -6.47 -24.03
C GLU A 505 10.44 -5.00 -23.65
N GLY A 506 10.85 -4.64 -22.42
CA GLY A 506 10.77 -3.28 -21.92
C GLY A 506 11.85 -2.37 -22.48
N HIS A 507 11.58 -1.07 -22.52
CA HIS A 507 12.59 -0.05 -22.71
C HIS A 507 13.03 0.54 -21.37
N GLU A 508 14.34 0.70 -21.17
CA GLU A 508 14.85 1.39 -19.99
C GLU A 508 14.37 2.85 -19.90
N VAL A 509 14.30 3.50 -21.04
CA VAL A 509 13.73 4.84 -21.21
C VAL A 509 12.61 4.78 -22.24
N HIS A 510 11.42 5.24 -21.84
CA HIS A 510 10.28 5.30 -22.75
C HIS A 510 10.54 6.27 -23.89
N LYS A 511 10.16 5.89 -25.10
CA LYS A 511 10.27 6.72 -26.31
C LYS A 511 8.90 7.29 -26.66
N THR A 512 8.88 8.37 -27.40
CA THR A 512 7.65 8.95 -27.99
C THR A 512 7.77 8.84 -29.51
N ILE A 513 6.75 8.31 -30.18
CA ILE A 513 6.61 8.19 -31.64
C ILE A 513 5.75 9.30 -32.20
#